data_79967e7623adc2eae314afdc0ac031ff
#
_entry.id   79967e7623adc2eae314afdc0ac031ff
#
_cell.length_a   1.000
_cell.length_b   1.000
_cell.length_c   1.000
_cell.angle_alpha   90.00
_cell.angle_beta   90.00
_cell.angle_gamma   90.00
#
_symmetry.space_group_name_H-M   'P 1'
#
loop_
_entity.id
_entity.type
_entity.pdbx_description
1 polymer ?
#
loop_
_entity_poly.entity_id
_entity_poly.type
_entity_poly.pdbx_seq_one_letter_code
_entity_poly.pdbx_strand_id
1 'polypeptide(L)' 'MSKVFQIMPKRIKRSNGIVLTPDMVVRVTTMQHTATPFYNGAKEVQEAYMRIYAFDYKKACCNQNDFEFIKLD' A
#
# COMPACT_ATOMS: atom_id res chain seq x y z
N MET A 1 -5.50 -16.43 11.72
CA MET A 1 -6.52 -15.37 11.63
C MET A 1 -6.05 -14.29 10.65
N SER A 2 -7.00 -13.74 9.93
CA SER A 2 -6.68 -12.63 9.02
C SER A 2 -6.52 -11.33 9.79
N LYS A 3 -5.75 -10.43 9.24
CA LYS A 3 -5.59 -9.07 9.77
C LYS A 3 -5.96 -8.07 8.68
N VAL A 4 -6.60 -6.99 9.07
CA VAL A 4 -6.97 -5.92 8.15
C VAL A 4 -6.13 -4.70 8.47
N PHE A 5 -5.49 -4.16 7.44
CA PHE A 5 -4.68 -2.95 7.54
C PHE A 5 -5.25 -1.88 6.63
N GLN A 6 -5.25 -0.65 7.12
CA GLN A 6 -5.52 0.52 6.29
C GLN A 6 -4.20 1.18 5.97
N ILE A 7 -3.95 1.43 4.71
CA ILE A 7 -2.68 1.95 4.22
C ILE A 7 -2.94 3.27 3.51
N MET A 8 -2.12 4.27 3.82
CA MET A 8 -2.22 5.57 3.17
C MET A 8 -0.84 6.15 2.92
N PRO A 9 -0.64 6.87 1.81
CA PRO A 9 0.62 7.54 1.56
C PRO A 9 0.88 8.63 2.59
N LYS A 10 2.14 8.81 2.96
CA LYS A 10 2.52 9.86 3.90
C LYS A 10 2.52 11.25 3.27
N ARG A 11 2.80 11.32 1.98
CA ARG A 11 2.97 12.59 1.26
C ARG A 11 2.77 12.34 -0.23
N ILE A 12 2.69 13.43 -0.98
CA ILE A 12 2.60 13.35 -2.44
C ILE A 12 3.94 12.87 -2.99
N LYS A 13 3.88 11.88 -3.87
CA LYS A 13 5.04 11.35 -4.58
C LYS A 13 4.75 11.33 -6.06
N ARG A 14 5.67 11.85 -6.86
CA ARG A 14 5.58 11.83 -8.32
C ARG A 14 6.80 11.11 -8.87
N SER A 15 6.58 10.12 -9.70
CA SER A 15 7.65 9.33 -10.28
C SER A 15 7.17 8.68 -11.56
N ASN A 16 7.97 8.75 -12.61
CA ASN A 16 7.70 8.09 -13.90
C ASN A 16 6.31 8.38 -14.48
N GLY A 17 5.83 9.61 -14.28
CA GLY A 17 4.51 10.01 -14.77
C GLY A 17 3.34 9.52 -13.91
N ILE A 18 3.64 8.95 -12.74
CA ILE A 18 2.64 8.43 -11.81
C ILE A 18 2.63 9.33 -10.58
N VAL A 19 1.42 9.64 -10.09
CA VAL A 19 1.24 10.49 -8.91
C VAL A 19 0.58 9.71 -7.80
N LEU A 20 1.18 9.74 -6.61
CA LEU A 20 0.65 9.15 -5.40
C LEU A 20 0.28 10.28 -4.44
N THR A 21 -0.94 10.27 -3.91
CA THR A 21 -1.41 11.31 -2.99
C THR A 21 -1.89 10.69 -1.68
N PRO A 22 -1.86 11.46 -0.55
CA PRO A 22 -2.27 10.93 0.74
C PRO A 22 -3.71 10.45 0.85
N ASP A 23 -4.59 10.89 -0.03
CA ASP A 23 -5.98 10.46 -0.04
C ASP A 23 -6.21 9.15 -0.79
N MET A 24 -5.15 8.56 -1.36
CA MET A 24 -5.21 7.24 -2.01
C MET A 24 -5.12 6.13 -0.96
N VAL A 25 -6.16 6.00 -0.17
CA VAL A 25 -6.23 5.03 0.94
C VAL A 25 -6.71 3.68 0.42
N VAL A 26 -6.06 2.60 0.85
CA VAL A 26 -6.49 1.24 0.54
C VAL A 26 -6.59 0.42 1.82
N ARG A 27 -7.38 -0.64 1.77
CA ARG A 27 -7.45 -1.63 2.83
C ARG A 27 -6.99 -2.98 2.31
N VAL A 28 -6.13 -3.63 3.07
CA VAL A 28 -5.55 -4.92 2.70
C VAL A 28 -5.82 -5.90 3.82
N THR A 29 -6.36 -7.06 3.43
CA THR A 29 -6.56 -8.17 4.36
C THR A 29 -5.46 -9.20 4.14
N THR A 30 -4.74 -9.54 5.20
CA THR A 30 -3.69 -10.54 5.10
C THR A 30 -4.11 -11.81 5.83
N MET A 31 -3.70 -12.94 5.30
CA MET A 31 -3.99 -14.25 5.90
C MET A 31 -2.86 -14.73 6.80
N GLN A 32 -1.76 -14.01 6.85
CA GLN A 32 -0.59 -14.39 7.62
C GLN A 32 -0.44 -13.58 8.90
N HIS A 33 0.23 -14.18 9.86
CA HIS A 33 0.59 -13.46 11.08
C HIS A 33 1.76 -12.54 10.78
N THR A 34 1.45 -11.29 10.53
CA THR A 34 2.47 -10.29 10.22
C THR A 34 2.16 -9.00 10.94
N ALA A 35 3.20 -8.26 11.30
CA ALA A 35 3.06 -6.96 11.94
C ALA A 35 2.87 -5.83 10.92
N THR A 36 3.02 -6.12 9.63
CA THR A 36 2.97 -5.12 8.57
C THR A 36 2.35 -5.74 7.32
N PRO A 37 1.59 -4.95 6.52
CA PRO A 37 1.10 -5.43 5.23
C PRO A 37 2.17 -5.45 4.14
N PHE A 38 3.38 -4.97 4.43
CA PHE A 38 4.46 -4.83 3.45
C PHE A 38 5.41 -6.03 3.42
N TYR A 39 4.92 -7.21 3.76
CA TYR A 39 5.72 -8.43 3.64
C TYR A 39 5.73 -8.94 2.20
N ASN A 40 6.68 -9.81 1.88
CA ASN A 40 6.83 -10.40 0.54
C ASN A 40 6.88 -9.36 -0.58
N GLY A 41 7.64 -8.28 -0.37
CA GLY A 41 7.75 -7.22 -1.35
C GLY A 41 6.48 -6.39 -1.51
N ALA A 42 5.64 -6.37 -0.50
CA ALA A 42 4.38 -5.62 -0.48
C ALA A 42 3.41 -6.05 -1.59
N LYS A 43 3.39 -7.34 -1.90
CA LYS A 43 2.58 -7.86 -3.01
C LYS A 43 1.10 -7.50 -2.87
N GLU A 44 0.53 -7.68 -1.69
CA GLU A 44 -0.88 -7.42 -1.47
C GLU A 44 -1.19 -5.92 -1.56
N VAL A 45 -0.28 -5.08 -1.09
CA VAL A 45 -0.40 -3.64 -1.21
C VAL A 45 -0.35 -3.21 -2.69
N GLN A 46 0.58 -3.78 -3.45
CA GLN A 46 0.70 -3.50 -4.89
C GLN A 46 -0.59 -3.86 -5.62
N GLU A 47 -1.14 -5.02 -5.34
CA GLU A 47 -2.38 -5.48 -5.97
C GLU A 47 -3.56 -4.57 -5.63
N ALA A 48 -3.66 -4.14 -4.38
CA ALA A 48 -4.73 -3.26 -3.94
C ALA A 48 -4.68 -1.91 -4.66
N TYR A 49 -3.51 -1.32 -4.78
CA TYR A 49 -3.37 -0.04 -5.47
C TYR A 49 -3.64 -0.17 -6.97
N MET A 50 -3.21 -1.26 -7.58
CA MET A 50 -3.48 -1.49 -9.00
C MET A 50 -4.97 -1.68 -9.25
N ARG A 51 -5.65 -2.44 -8.39
CA ARG A 51 -7.07 -2.74 -8.54
C ARG A 51 -7.95 -1.51 -8.35
N ILE A 52 -7.63 -0.69 -7.34
CA ILE A 52 -8.51 0.41 -6.94
C ILE A 52 -8.19 1.69 -7.70
N TYR A 53 -6.90 1.99 -7.87
CA TYR A 53 -6.46 3.26 -8.45
C TYR A 53 -5.73 3.11 -9.78
N ALA A 54 -5.56 1.89 -10.27
CA ALA A 54 -4.71 1.60 -11.45
C ALA A 54 -3.30 2.18 -11.27
N PHE A 55 -2.81 2.17 -10.04
CA PHE A 55 -1.51 2.73 -9.69
C PHE A 55 -0.45 1.62 -9.67
N ASP A 56 0.62 1.83 -10.44
CA ASP A 56 1.73 0.87 -10.51
C ASP A 56 2.76 1.19 -9.44
N TYR A 57 2.72 0.45 -8.36
CA TYR A 57 3.59 0.61 -7.21
C TYR A 57 5.08 0.49 -7.58
N LYS A 58 5.42 -0.51 -8.40
CA LYS A 58 6.81 -0.75 -8.80
C LYS A 58 7.32 0.32 -9.75
N LYS A 59 6.50 0.72 -10.71
CA LYS A 59 6.86 1.74 -11.67
C LYS A 59 7.09 3.10 -11.01
N ALA A 60 6.34 3.37 -9.94
CA ALA A 60 6.48 4.60 -9.18
C ALA A 60 7.64 4.56 -8.17
N CYS A 61 8.39 3.46 -8.13
CA CYS A 61 9.51 3.28 -7.21
C CYS A 61 9.12 3.45 -5.74
N CYS A 62 7.92 3.00 -5.40
CA CYS A 62 7.42 3.09 -4.04
C CYS A 62 8.06 2.05 -3.12
N ASN A 63 8.09 2.35 -1.84
CA ASN A 63 8.54 1.42 -0.82
C ASN A 63 7.76 1.65 0.46
N GLN A 64 8.02 0.82 1.47
CA GLN A 64 7.32 0.88 2.74
C GLN A 64 7.40 2.25 3.41
N ASN A 65 8.49 2.97 3.23
CA ASN A 65 8.69 4.26 3.88
C ASN A 65 7.83 5.38 3.29
N ASP A 66 7.22 5.15 2.13
CA ASP A 66 6.32 6.13 1.51
C ASP A 66 4.90 6.06 2.06
N PHE A 67 4.61 5.09 2.92
CA PHE A 67 3.24 4.81 3.38
C PHE A 67 3.17 4.73 4.90
N GLU A 68 1.97 5.02 5.41
CA GLU A 68 1.60 4.70 6.78
C GLU A 68 0.56 3.60 6.75
N PHE A 69 0.53 2.80 7.79
CA PHE A 69 -0.51 1.79 7.92
C PHE A 69 -0.98 1.68 9.36
N ILE A 70 -2.25 1.30 9.52
CA ILE A 70 -2.83 1.02 10.84
C ILE A 70 -3.57 -0.30 10.76
N LYS A 71 -3.52 -1.02 11.85
CA LYS A 71 -4.26 -2.27 11.99
C LYS A 71 -5.67 -1.92 12.45
N LEU A 72 -6.67 -2.44 11.73
CA LEU A 72 -8.06 -2.09 11.97
C LEU A 72 -8.80 -3.08 12.86
N ASP A 73 -8.31 -4.30 12.99
CA ASP A 73 -9.00 -5.33 13.80
C ASP A 73 -8.28 -5.67 15.10
#